data_91276af2c6aeddd833823570c7bc4853
#
_entry.id   91276af2c6aeddd833823570c7bc4853
#
_cell.length_a   1.000
_cell.length_b   1.000
_cell.length_c   1.000
_cell.angle_alpha   90.00
_cell.angle_beta   90.00
_cell.angle_gamma   90.00
#
_symmetry.space_group_name_H-M   'P 1'
#
loop_
_entity.id
_entity.type
_entity.pdbx_description
1 polymer ?
#
loop_
_entity_poly.entity_id
_entity_poly.type
_entity_poly.pdbx_seq_one_letter_code
_entity_poly.pdbx_strand_id
1 'polypeptide(L)'
;RDELPGVRVVEVFPYSVTNRALTGQRIFARFWRFALAGKLGRRRLAGVASMLINLRNAWQVAVSADRRYGPMYDEGSAQLIERALRAEGWDPEGRPPVLLVGYSGGGQIALGAAAPLSRRLGRTIDVVSLGGVMASPRSLDGLGRVVHLRGRNDHVARLGAAFFPGRWSFVRWSTWNRARAEGRIEVVDLGEMDHTGRDGYLDDTGGLEHEGSYLDVTVNAIARTVTRSLTQPS
;
A
#
# COMPACT_ATOMS: atom_id res chain seq x y z
N ARG A 1 -8.43 12.07 -11.85
CA ARG A 1 -7.52 13.23 -12.11
C ARG A 1 -8.25 14.56 -11.97
N ASP A 2 -9.54 14.59 -12.25
CA ASP A 2 -10.33 15.83 -12.28
C ASP A 2 -10.77 16.32 -10.88
N GLU A 3 -10.74 15.47 -9.87
CA GLU A 3 -11.18 15.80 -8.50
C GLU A 3 -10.10 16.48 -7.62
N LEU A 4 -8.84 16.45 -8.04
CA LEU A 4 -7.72 17.04 -7.30
C LEU A 4 -6.84 17.90 -8.22
N PRO A 5 -7.29 19.14 -8.55
CA PRO A 5 -6.51 20.03 -9.38
C PRO A 5 -5.15 20.34 -8.75
N GLY A 6 -4.08 20.23 -9.55
CA GLY A 6 -2.71 20.47 -9.10
C GLY A 6 -2.02 19.23 -8.47
N VAL A 7 -2.72 18.10 -8.30
CA VAL A 7 -2.13 16.84 -7.84
C VAL A 7 -1.68 16.00 -9.03
N ARG A 8 -0.41 15.58 -9.02
CA ARG A 8 0.12 14.64 -10.00
C ARG A 8 0.15 13.24 -9.40
N VAL A 9 -0.51 12.29 -10.07
CA VAL A 9 -0.50 10.87 -9.68
C VAL A 9 0.58 10.14 -10.48
N VAL A 10 1.51 9.51 -9.76
CA VAL A 10 2.60 8.70 -10.33
C VAL A 10 2.40 7.25 -9.93
N GLU A 11 2.23 6.39 -10.92
CA GLU A 11 2.06 4.95 -10.69
C GLU A 11 3.43 4.27 -10.54
N VAL A 12 3.59 3.51 -9.46
CA VAL A 12 4.81 2.77 -9.20
C VAL A 12 4.48 1.30 -8.92
N PHE A 13 5.07 0.43 -9.72
CA PHE A 13 4.98 -1.01 -9.51
C PHE A 13 6.27 -1.52 -8.87
N PRO A 14 6.38 -1.61 -7.54
CA PRO A 14 7.62 -1.98 -6.84
C PRO A 14 8.06 -3.42 -7.13
N TYR A 15 7.26 -4.15 -7.87
CA TYR A 15 7.44 -5.57 -8.18
C TYR A 15 8.30 -5.85 -9.41
N SER A 16 8.69 -4.84 -10.22
CA SER A 16 9.12 -5.13 -11.58
C SER A 16 10.63 -5.13 -11.82
N VAL A 17 11.45 -4.38 -11.08
CA VAL A 17 12.85 -4.15 -11.50
C VAL A 17 13.89 -4.43 -10.42
N THR A 18 13.74 -3.94 -9.21
CA THR A 18 14.81 -3.96 -8.19
C THR A 18 14.99 -5.33 -7.52
N ASN A 19 13.97 -6.17 -7.54
CA ASN A 19 13.98 -7.49 -6.89
C ASN A 19 14.37 -8.65 -7.81
N ARG A 20 14.89 -8.39 -9.00
CA ARG A 20 15.36 -9.45 -9.90
C ARG A 20 16.45 -10.33 -9.29
N ALA A 21 17.28 -9.78 -8.43
CA ALA A 21 18.37 -10.52 -7.79
C ALA A 21 17.91 -11.36 -6.58
N LEU A 22 16.88 -10.92 -5.84
CA LEU A 22 16.46 -11.56 -4.58
C LEU A 22 15.35 -12.63 -4.75
N THR A 23 14.56 -12.57 -5.80
CA THR A 23 13.39 -13.45 -5.97
C THR A 23 13.59 -14.60 -6.94
N GLY A 24 14.78 -14.84 -7.49
CA GLY A 24 15.03 -15.98 -8.36
C GLY A 24 14.08 -16.07 -9.58
N GLN A 25 13.71 -14.93 -10.16
CA GLN A 25 12.71 -14.82 -11.24
C GLN A 25 12.96 -15.74 -12.46
N ARG A 26 14.20 -16.22 -12.66
CA ARG A 26 14.51 -17.18 -13.73
C ARG A 26 13.86 -18.56 -13.49
N ILE A 27 13.76 -19.00 -12.23
CA ILE A 27 13.11 -20.27 -11.85
C ILE A 27 11.60 -20.14 -12.03
N PHE A 28 11.02 -19.02 -11.52
CA PHE A 28 9.59 -18.76 -11.68
C PHE A 28 9.16 -18.48 -13.12
N ALA A 29 9.97 -17.81 -13.94
CA ALA A 29 9.65 -17.58 -15.35
C ALA A 29 9.62 -18.88 -16.16
N ARG A 30 10.46 -19.88 -15.81
CA ARG A 30 10.40 -21.23 -16.42
C ARG A 30 9.18 -22.00 -15.95
N PHE A 31 8.86 -21.92 -14.67
CA PHE A 31 7.66 -22.51 -14.08
C PHE A 31 6.38 -21.91 -14.70
N TRP A 32 6.33 -20.60 -14.88
CA TRP A 32 5.22 -19.91 -15.54
C TRP A 32 5.03 -20.32 -16.99
N ARG A 33 6.11 -20.45 -17.74
CA ARG A 33 6.05 -20.97 -19.14
C ARG A 33 5.56 -22.41 -19.19
N PHE A 34 5.97 -23.22 -18.25
CA PHE A 34 5.52 -24.63 -18.15
C PHE A 34 4.05 -24.72 -17.73
N ALA A 35 3.62 -23.94 -16.74
CA ALA A 35 2.23 -23.89 -16.26
C ALA A 35 1.26 -23.35 -17.33
N LEU A 36 1.71 -22.40 -18.16
CA LEU A 36 0.94 -21.86 -19.28
C LEU A 36 0.89 -22.81 -20.51
N ALA A 37 1.91 -23.66 -20.68
CA ALA A 37 1.95 -24.64 -21.77
C ALA A 37 1.13 -25.91 -21.47
N GLY A 38 0.79 -26.16 -20.20
CA GLY A 38 -0.04 -27.30 -19.79
C GLY A 38 -1.53 -27.06 -20.06
N LYS A 39 -2.21 -28.00 -20.69
CA LYS A 39 -3.65 -28.01 -21.08
C LYS A 39 -4.64 -27.93 -19.89
N LEU A 40 -4.53 -26.94 -19.02
CA LEU A 40 -5.52 -26.66 -18.00
C LEU A 40 -6.59 -25.73 -18.55
N GLY A 41 -7.86 -26.12 -18.44
CA GLY A 41 -8.98 -25.33 -18.94
C GLY A 41 -8.97 -23.88 -18.42
N ARG A 42 -9.36 -22.94 -19.26
CA ARG A 42 -9.25 -21.48 -19.09
C ARG A 42 -9.65 -20.96 -17.67
N ARG A 43 -10.69 -21.55 -17.05
CA ARG A 43 -11.16 -21.16 -15.70
C ARG A 43 -10.25 -21.65 -14.58
N ARG A 44 -9.66 -22.85 -14.70
CA ARG A 44 -8.71 -23.38 -13.71
C ARG A 44 -7.37 -22.66 -13.78
N LEU A 45 -6.92 -22.29 -14.99
CA LEU A 45 -5.71 -21.48 -15.19
C LEU A 45 -5.83 -20.09 -14.57
N ALA A 46 -6.99 -19.43 -14.70
CA ALA A 46 -7.24 -18.14 -14.07
C ALA A 46 -7.21 -18.25 -12.53
N GLY A 47 -7.77 -19.31 -11.96
CA GLY A 47 -7.72 -19.56 -10.51
C GLY A 47 -6.30 -19.81 -9.99
N VAL A 48 -5.51 -20.62 -10.70
CA VAL A 48 -4.09 -20.88 -10.36
C VAL A 48 -3.26 -19.60 -10.50
N ALA A 49 -3.47 -18.83 -11.57
CA ALA A 49 -2.78 -17.56 -11.77
C ALA A 49 -3.10 -16.55 -10.65
N SER A 50 -4.37 -16.43 -10.28
CA SER A 50 -4.81 -15.58 -9.16
C SER A 50 -4.19 -16.03 -7.84
N MET A 51 -4.19 -17.32 -7.54
CA MET A 51 -3.56 -17.88 -6.35
C MET A 51 -2.06 -17.57 -6.28
N LEU A 52 -1.35 -17.71 -7.38
CA LEU A 52 0.09 -17.43 -7.44
C LEU A 52 0.40 -15.93 -7.30
N ILE A 53 -0.44 -15.07 -7.87
CA ILE A 53 -0.33 -13.61 -7.69
C ILE A 53 -0.55 -13.27 -6.21
N ASN A 54 -1.56 -13.83 -5.58
CA ASN A 54 -1.85 -13.61 -4.16
C ASN A 54 -0.72 -14.12 -3.26
N LEU A 55 -0.16 -15.30 -3.55
CA LEU A 55 0.99 -15.85 -2.83
C LEU A 55 2.24 -14.97 -2.98
N ARG A 56 2.50 -14.47 -4.19
CA ARG A 56 3.58 -13.52 -4.45
C ARG A 56 3.39 -12.23 -3.65
N ASN A 57 2.18 -11.67 -3.66
CA ASN A 57 1.87 -10.45 -2.91
C ASN A 57 2.03 -10.66 -1.40
N ALA A 58 1.54 -11.79 -0.86
CA ALA A 58 1.72 -12.16 0.54
C ALA A 58 3.20 -12.30 0.90
N TRP A 59 4.01 -12.91 0.03
CA TRP A 59 5.46 -13.03 0.22
C TRP A 59 6.15 -11.66 0.29
N GLN A 60 5.77 -10.72 -0.56
CA GLN A 60 6.35 -9.38 -0.56
C GLN A 60 5.99 -8.58 0.69
N VAL A 61 4.75 -8.70 1.16
CA VAL A 61 4.34 -8.15 2.45
C VAL A 61 5.20 -8.74 3.57
N ALA A 62 5.39 -10.07 3.57
CA ALA A 62 6.21 -10.75 4.56
C ALA A 62 7.68 -10.28 4.52
N VAL A 63 8.26 -10.14 3.33
CA VAL A 63 9.66 -9.65 3.17
C VAL A 63 9.78 -8.20 3.62
N SER A 64 8.87 -7.31 3.22
CA SER A 64 8.88 -5.92 3.69
C SER A 64 8.67 -5.81 5.21
N ALA A 65 7.84 -6.66 5.79
CA ALA A 65 7.61 -6.70 7.24
C ALA A 65 8.76 -7.35 8.02
N ASP A 66 9.60 -8.17 7.38
CA ASP A 66 10.69 -8.90 8.03
C ASP A 66 11.79 -7.96 8.54
N ARG A 67 12.30 -8.23 9.75
CA ARG A 67 13.30 -7.37 10.40
C ARG A 67 14.65 -7.36 9.70
N ARG A 68 15.01 -8.44 9.00
CA ARG A 68 16.33 -8.60 8.37
C ARG A 68 16.32 -8.12 6.93
N TYR A 69 15.33 -8.53 6.16
CA TYR A 69 15.25 -8.28 4.71
C TYR A 69 14.45 -7.03 4.36
N GLY A 70 13.52 -6.64 5.23
CA GLY A 70 12.67 -5.48 5.02
C GLY A 70 13.42 -4.18 4.76
N PRO A 71 14.49 -3.83 5.52
CA PRO A 71 15.23 -2.60 5.26
C PRO A 71 15.79 -2.49 3.84
N MET A 72 16.29 -3.59 3.27
CA MET A 72 16.79 -3.62 1.88
C MET A 72 15.63 -3.51 0.87
N TYR A 73 14.53 -4.18 1.13
CA TYR A 73 13.35 -4.14 0.27
C TYR A 73 12.72 -2.75 0.27
N ASP A 74 12.58 -2.14 1.43
CA ASP A 74 11.99 -0.82 1.61
C ASP A 74 12.87 0.28 0.99
N GLU A 75 14.20 0.17 1.11
CA GLU A 75 15.15 1.05 0.45
C GLU A 75 15.06 0.94 -1.09
N GLY A 76 14.99 -0.28 -1.61
CA GLY A 76 14.80 -0.51 -3.05
C GLY A 76 13.48 0.06 -3.57
N SER A 77 12.42 -0.06 -2.77
CA SER A 77 11.11 0.53 -3.08
C SER A 77 11.17 2.05 -3.07
N ALA A 78 11.83 2.65 -2.09
CA ALA A 78 12.02 4.11 -2.00
C ALA A 78 12.82 4.66 -3.20
N GLN A 79 13.88 3.96 -3.62
CA GLN A 79 14.65 4.35 -4.81
C GLN A 79 13.81 4.31 -6.09
N LEU A 80 12.95 3.30 -6.21
CA LEU A 80 12.07 3.18 -7.37
C LEU A 80 11.05 4.31 -7.40
N ILE A 81 10.46 4.64 -6.24
CA ILE A 81 9.50 5.74 -6.10
C ILE A 81 10.19 7.07 -6.43
N GLU A 82 11.36 7.34 -5.87
CA GLU A 82 12.13 8.56 -6.16
C GLU A 82 12.41 8.70 -7.66
N ARG A 83 12.87 7.64 -8.32
CA ARG A 83 13.13 7.66 -9.78
C ARG A 83 11.86 7.97 -10.57
N ALA A 84 10.73 7.37 -10.20
CA ALA A 84 9.46 7.62 -10.86
C ALA A 84 8.99 9.08 -10.67
N LEU A 85 9.10 9.62 -9.45
CA LEU A 85 8.79 11.02 -9.17
C LEU A 85 9.65 11.97 -10.01
N ARG A 86 10.95 11.73 -10.07
CA ARG A 86 11.89 12.56 -10.88
C ARG A 86 11.60 12.45 -12.38
N ALA A 87 11.27 11.26 -12.88
CA ALA A 87 10.89 11.04 -14.27
C ALA A 87 9.63 11.81 -14.66
N GLU A 88 8.71 12.01 -13.72
CA GLU A 88 7.50 12.81 -13.88
C GLU A 88 7.71 14.30 -13.55
N GLY A 89 8.96 14.73 -13.38
CA GLY A 89 9.32 16.13 -13.17
C GLY A 89 9.09 16.64 -11.74
N TRP A 90 9.10 15.74 -10.74
CA TRP A 90 9.14 16.19 -9.35
C TRP A 90 10.47 16.88 -9.05
N ASP A 91 10.39 18.13 -8.59
CA ASP A 91 11.54 18.96 -8.27
C ASP A 91 11.84 18.92 -6.76
N PRO A 92 13.02 18.42 -6.35
CA PRO A 92 13.42 18.41 -4.94
C PRO A 92 13.59 19.81 -4.35
N GLU A 93 13.97 20.84 -5.15
CA GLU A 93 14.17 22.20 -4.65
C GLU A 93 12.85 22.87 -4.31
N GLY A 94 11.81 22.67 -5.11
CA GLY A 94 10.47 23.15 -4.85
C GLY A 94 9.77 22.42 -3.71
N ARG A 95 10.28 21.28 -3.30
CA ARG A 95 9.78 20.42 -2.20
C ARG A 95 8.26 20.21 -2.20
N PRO A 96 7.62 19.87 -3.33
CA PRO A 96 6.19 19.60 -3.32
C PRO A 96 5.88 18.41 -2.42
N PRO A 97 4.74 18.40 -1.72
CA PRO A 97 4.35 17.30 -0.83
C PRO A 97 4.27 15.97 -1.59
N VAL A 98 4.69 14.90 -0.94
CA VAL A 98 4.62 13.52 -1.45
C VAL A 98 3.79 12.68 -0.50
N LEU A 99 2.76 12.06 -1.04
CA LEU A 99 1.88 11.14 -0.34
C LEU A 99 1.94 9.78 -1.06
N LEU A 100 2.12 8.71 -0.30
CA LEU A 100 2.08 7.36 -0.83
C LEU A 100 0.69 6.76 -0.62
N VAL A 101 0.09 6.24 -1.70
CA VAL A 101 -1.17 5.49 -1.61
C VAL A 101 -0.89 4.02 -1.92
N GLY A 102 -1.24 3.14 -0.99
CA GLY A 102 -1.03 1.70 -1.15
C GLY A 102 -2.29 0.89 -0.90
N TYR A 103 -2.68 0.06 -1.87
CA TYR A 103 -3.81 -0.86 -1.74
C TYR A 103 -3.34 -2.25 -1.31
N SER A 104 -4.07 -2.88 -0.38
CA SER A 104 -3.79 -4.25 0.08
C SER A 104 -2.33 -4.41 0.56
N GLY A 105 -1.57 -5.34 0.00
CA GLY A 105 -0.12 -5.49 0.27
C GLY A 105 0.71 -4.25 -0.05
N GLY A 106 0.24 -3.40 -0.98
CA GLY A 106 0.84 -2.10 -1.29
C GLY A 106 0.87 -1.15 -0.10
N GLY A 107 -0.05 -1.29 0.85
CA GLY A 107 -0.04 -0.53 2.10
C GLY A 107 1.21 -0.80 2.95
N GLN A 108 1.63 -2.07 3.05
CA GLN A 108 2.88 -2.42 3.74
C GLN A 108 4.10 -1.84 3.03
N ILE A 109 4.12 -1.91 1.70
CA ILE A 109 5.25 -1.39 0.90
C ILE A 109 5.34 0.13 1.02
N ALA A 110 4.22 0.84 0.94
CA ALA A 110 4.17 2.27 1.13
C ALA A 110 4.67 2.67 2.53
N LEU A 111 4.18 1.97 3.57
CA LEU A 111 4.60 2.19 4.95
C LEU A 111 6.10 1.91 5.15
N GLY A 112 6.62 0.82 4.58
CA GLY A 112 8.04 0.46 4.66
C GLY A 112 8.93 1.45 3.92
N ALA A 113 8.51 1.89 2.74
CA ALA A 113 9.27 2.83 1.90
C ALA A 113 9.28 4.27 2.45
N ALA A 114 8.33 4.65 3.32
CA ALA A 114 8.17 6.03 3.76
C ALA A 114 9.43 6.60 4.45
N ALA A 115 10.00 5.89 5.42
CA ALA A 115 11.20 6.35 6.14
C ALA A 115 12.44 6.47 5.24
N PRO A 116 12.82 5.47 4.41
CA PRO A 116 13.93 5.62 3.48
C PRO A 116 13.66 6.70 2.42
N LEU A 117 12.43 6.82 1.91
CA LEU A 117 12.07 7.86 0.96
C LEU A 117 12.19 9.26 1.59
N SER A 118 11.74 9.41 2.83
CA SER A 118 11.88 10.66 3.59
C SER A 118 13.34 11.13 3.68
N ARG A 119 14.26 10.23 4.01
CA ARG A 119 15.70 10.55 4.04
C ARG A 119 16.23 10.99 2.68
N ARG A 120 15.74 10.38 1.59
CA ARG A 120 16.15 10.68 0.22
C ARG A 120 15.60 12.02 -0.29
N LEU A 121 14.38 12.34 0.10
CA LEU A 121 13.70 13.56 -0.34
C LEU A 121 13.85 14.74 0.64
N GLY A 122 14.42 14.51 1.82
CA GLY A 122 14.62 15.54 2.85
C GLY A 122 13.29 16.07 3.44
N ARG A 123 12.25 15.23 3.52
CA ARG A 123 10.92 15.62 3.99
C ARG A 123 10.13 14.44 4.56
N THR A 124 9.13 14.72 5.39
CA THR A 124 8.19 13.71 5.86
C THR A 124 7.33 13.16 4.73
N ILE A 125 6.95 11.89 4.83
CA ILE A 125 6.13 11.19 3.84
C ILE A 125 4.84 10.71 4.51
N ASP A 126 3.73 11.20 4.00
CA ASP A 126 2.41 10.73 4.40
C ASP A 126 2.03 9.44 3.66
N VAL A 127 1.23 8.61 4.30
CA VAL A 127 0.81 7.32 3.74
C VAL A 127 -0.70 7.16 3.86
N VAL A 128 -1.36 6.84 2.75
CA VAL A 128 -2.72 6.33 2.73
C VAL A 128 -2.68 4.84 2.42
N SER A 129 -3.27 4.04 3.28
CA SER A 129 -3.40 2.61 3.09
C SER A 129 -4.86 2.25 2.89
N LEU A 130 -5.19 1.71 1.72
CA LEU A 130 -6.53 1.24 1.39
C LEU A 130 -6.60 -0.27 1.60
N GLY A 131 -7.37 -0.73 2.57
CA GLY A 131 -7.48 -2.14 2.92
C GLY A 131 -6.14 -2.83 3.21
N GLY A 132 -5.15 -2.08 3.70
CA GLY A 132 -3.77 -2.51 3.75
C GLY A 132 -3.50 -3.62 4.77
N VAL A 133 -2.72 -4.60 4.35
CA VAL A 133 -2.14 -5.62 5.21
C VAL A 133 -0.77 -5.12 5.65
N MET A 134 -0.68 -4.59 6.87
CA MET A 134 0.50 -3.86 7.34
C MET A 134 0.97 -4.36 8.70
N ALA A 135 2.29 -4.43 8.87
CA ALA A 135 2.95 -4.61 10.17
C ALA A 135 3.05 -3.27 10.93
N SER A 136 3.52 -3.31 12.15
CA SER A 136 3.94 -2.09 12.87
C SER A 136 5.16 -1.47 12.16
N PRO A 137 5.19 -0.15 11.88
CA PRO A 137 6.36 0.48 11.29
C PRO A 137 7.58 0.29 12.20
N ARG A 138 8.77 0.16 11.61
CA ARG A 138 10.03 -0.02 12.36
C ARG A 138 10.45 1.23 13.07
N SER A 139 10.28 2.38 12.44
CA SER A 139 10.55 3.71 12.98
C SER A 139 9.43 4.67 12.56
N LEU A 140 9.29 5.73 13.32
CA LEU A 140 8.45 6.88 12.98
C LEU A 140 9.26 8.01 12.34
N ASP A 141 10.58 7.84 12.20
CA ASP A 141 11.44 8.86 11.62
C ASP A 141 11.09 9.08 10.15
N GLY A 142 10.80 10.31 9.79
CA GLY A 142 10.41 10.69 8.46
C GLY A 142 9.04 10.18 7.98
N LEU A 143 8.35 9.39 8.80
CA LEU A 143 6.96 9.02 8.58
C LEU A 143 6.07 10.15 9.10
N GLY A 144 5.29 10.75 8.21
CA GLY A 144 4.27 11.72 8.56
C GLY A 144 3.00 11.07 9.08
N ARG A 145 1.86 11.50 8.57
CA ARG A 145 0.56 10.92 8.90
C ARG A 145 0.32 9.64 8.13
N VAL A 146 -0.27 8.64 8.79
CA VAL A 146 -0.75 7.40 8.16
C VAL A 146 -2.26 7.33 8.30
N VAL A 147 -2.99 7.30 7.18
CA VAL A 147 -4.44 7.10 7.18
C VAL A 147 -4.74 5.71 6.62
N HIS A 148 -5.28 4.84 7.47
CA HIS A 148 -5.65 3.48 7.11
C HIS A 148 -7.16 3.41 6.85
N LEU A 149 -7.54 3.46 5.57
CA LEU A 149 -8.90 3.33 5.09
C LEU A 149 -9.29 1.85 5.09
N ARG A 150 -10.38 1.47 5.76
CA ARG A 150 -10.77 0.08 5.91
C ARG A 150 -12.28 -0.12 5.86
N GLY A 151 -12.74 -1.09 5.07
CA GLY A 151 -14.11 -1.59 5.08
C GLY A 151 -14.38 -2.50 6.28
N ARG A 152 -15.62 -2.53 6.77
CA ARG A 152 -16.04 -3.40 7.88
C ARG A 152 -16.00 -4.87 7.49
N ASN A 153 -16.32 -5.19 6.24
CA ASN A 153 -16.36 -6.55 5.71
C ASN A 153 -15.00 -7.01 5.18
N ASP A 154 -13.99 -6.13 5.16
CA ASP A 154 -12.64 -6.47 4.72
C ASP A 154 -11.93 -7.43 5.68
N HIS A 155 -12.13 -8.72 5.44
CA HIS A 155 -11.47 -9.78 6.19
C HIS A 155 -9.96 -9.83 5.98
N VAL A 156 -9.46 -9.40 4.79
CA VAL A 156 -8.03 -9.42 4.45
C VAL A 156 -7.26 -8.41 5.29
N ALA A 157 -7.75 -7.18 5.39
CA ALA A 157 -7.13 -6.16 6.26
C ALA A 157 -7.18 -6.57 7.74
N ARG A 158 -8.28 -7.23 8.18
CA ARG A 158 -8.40 -7.74 9.55
C ARG A 158 -7.43 -8.88 9.84
N LEU A 159 -7.25 -9.82 8.91
CA LEU A 159 -6.25 -10.87 9.03
C LEU A 159 -4.84 -10.27 9.15
N GLY A 160 -4.51 -9.26 8.34
CA GLY A 160 -3.24 -8.55 8.46
C GLY A 160 -3.00 -8.01 9.86
N ALA A 161 -4.01 -7.40 10.48
CA ALA A 161 -3.91 -6.92 11.86
C ALA A 161 -3.73 -8.07 12.87
N ALA A 162 -4.35 -9.24 12.64
CA ALA A 162 -4.22 -10.41 13.50
C ALA A 162 -2.82 -11.04 13.39
N PHE A 163 -2.24 -11.12 12.20
CA PHE A 163 -0.93 -11.72 11.97
C PHE A 163 0.25 -10.88 12.48
N PHE A 164 0.09 -9.59 12.67
CA PHE A 164 1.15 -8.70 13.14
C PHE A 164 0.98 -8.29 14.60
N PRO A 165 1.65 -8.97 15.55
CA PRO A 165 1.50 -8.69 16.99
C PRO A 165 1.74 -7.23 17.38
N GLY A 166 2.60 -6.51 16.65
CA GLY A 166 2.82 -5.08 16.87
C GLY A 166 1.59 -4.19 16.66
N ARG A 167 0.51 -4.73 16.07
CA ARG A 167 -0.77 -4.03 15.89
C ARG A 167 -1.81 -4.38 16.96
N TRP A 168 -1.54 -5.36 17.81
CA TRP A 168 -2.47 -5.74 18.88
C TRP A 168 -2.58 -4.63 19.92
N SER A 169 -3.77 -4.32 20.34
CA SER A 169 -4.05 -3.17 21.23
C SER A 169 -3.35 -3.25 22.58
N PHE A 170 -3.11 -4.46 23.10
CA PHE A 170 -2.42 -4.65 24.38
C PHE A 170 -0.89 -4.50 24.26
N VAL A 171 -0.32 -4.49 23.03
CA VAL A 171 1.11 -4.25 22.79
C VAL A 171 1.35 -2.73 22.70
N ARG A 172 1.10 -2.03 23.81
CA ARG A 172 1.10 -0.55 23.89
C ARG A 172 2.44 0.08 23.50
N TRP A 173 3.55 -0.62 23.71
CA TRP A 173 4.92 -0.16 23.39
C TRP A 173 5.29 -0.31 21.90
N SER A 174 4.45 -0.93 21.09
CA SER A 174 4.72 -1.02 19.66
C SER A 174 4.73 0.36 19.02
N THR A 175 5.51 0.50 17.94
CA THR A 175 5.59 1.73 17.17
C THR A 175 4.21 2.11 16.58
N TRP A 176 3.42 1.11 16.17
CA TRP A 176 2.05 1.31 15.71
C TRP A 176 1.15 1.94 16.77
N ASN A 177 1.13 1.36 17.97
CA ASN A 177 0.22 1.83 19.02
C ASN A 177 0.66 3.18 19.61
N ARG A 178 1.97 3.44 19.68
CA ARG A 178 2.48 4.77 20.03
C ARG A 178 2.06 5.81 18.99
N ALA A 179 2.27 5.54 17.71
CA ALA A 179 1.87 6.44 16.63
C ALA A 179 0.36 6.71 16.61
N ARG A 180 -0.46 5.71 16.97
CA ARG A 180 -1.91 5.92 17.16
C ARG A 180 -2.21 6.82 18.34
N ALA A 181 -1.56 6.62 19.46
CA ALA A 181 -1.74 7.47 20.65
C ALA A 181 -1.31 8.93 20.40
N GLU A 182 -0.31 9.12 19.54
CA GLU A 182 0.18 10.44 19.09
C GLU A 182 -0.68 11.06 17.97
N GLY A 183 -1.75 10.38 17.52
CA GLY A 183 -2.59 10.86 16.42
C GLY A 183 -1.94 10.78 15.02
N ARG A 184 -0.79 10.14 14.89
CA ARG A 184 -0.06 9.98 13.62
C ARG A 184 -0.61 8.85 12.75
N ILE A 185 -1.28 7.87 13.36
CA ILE A 185 -1.98 6.80 12.64
C ILE A 185 -3.46 6.90 12.94
N GLU A 186 -4.23 7.18 11.91
CA GLU A 186 -5.69 7.23 11.90
C GLU A 186 -6.24 5.99 11.17
N VAL A 187 -7.30 5.39 11.70
CA VAL A 187 -8.04 4.31 11.03
C VAL A 187 -9.43 4.83 10.71
N VAL A 188 -9.74 4.90 9.44
CA VAL A 188 -11.01 5.41 8.92
C VAL A 188 -11.86 4.23 8.42
N ASP A 189 -13.08 4.17 8.91
CA ASP A 189 -14.07 3.19 8.48
C ASP A 189 -14.79 3.70 7.22
N LEU A 190 -14.75 2.93 6.15
CA LEU A 190 -15.42 3.23 4.87
C LEU A 190 -16.80 2.56 4.73
N GLY A 191 -17.36 2.02 5.82
CA GLY A 191 -18.64 1.32 5.77
C GLY A 191 -18.50 -0.16 5.41
N GLU A 192 -19.58 -0.76 4.91
CA GLU A 192 -19.68 -2.19 4.64
C GLU A 192 -19.02 -2.58 3.30
N MET A 193 -17.74 -2.28 3.16
CA MET A 193 -16.95 -2.63 1.99
C MET A 193 -16.16 -3.91 2.19
N ASP A 194 -16.12 -4.73 1.14
CA ASP A 194 -15.25 -5.88 1.01
C ASP A 194 -13.86 -5.50 0.47
N HIS A 195 -12.92 -6.44 0.54
CA HIS A 195 -11.56 -6.20 0.06
C HIS A 195 -11.48 -6.05 -1.45
N THR A 196 -12.16 -6.91 -2.20
CA THR A 196 -12.12 -6.98 -3.67
C THR A 196 -13.44 -7.47 -4.24
N GLY A 197 -13.63 -7.26 -5.53
CA GLY A 197 -14.80 -7.75 -6.27
C GLY A 197 -16.02 -6.87 -6.06
N ARG A 198 -17.18 -7.49 -6.09
CA ARG A 198 -18.44 -6.80 -5.81
C ARG A 198 -18.42 -6.30 -4.36
N ASP A 199 -18.93 -5.09 -4.16
CA ASP A 199 -18.92 -4.39 -2.87
C ASP A 199 -17.49 -4.08 -2.32
N GLY A 200 -16.45 -4.26 -3.15
CA GLY A 200 -15.06 -3.92 -2.82
C GLY A 200 -14.72 -2.45 -3.07
N TYR A 201 -13.58 -2.00 -2.57
CA TYR A 201 -13.14 -0.59 -2.65
C TYR A 201 -13.10 0.00 -4.07
N LEU A 202 -12.95 -0.83 -5.09
CA LEU A 202 -12.82 -0.41 -6.48
C LEU A 202 -14.05 -0.78 -7.32
N ASP A 203 -15.17 -1.15 -6.68
CA ASP A 203 -16.42 -1.46 -7.36
C ASP A 203 -17.13 -0.16 -7.77
N ASP A 204 -17.28 0.02 -9.07
CA ASP A 204 -18.00 1.15 -9.68
C ASP A 204 -19.48 0.84 -9.99
N THR A 205 -19.90 -0.44 -9.79
CA THR A 205 -21.24 -0.92 -10.13
C THR A 205 -22.18 -1.01 -8.94
N GLY A 206 -21.63 -1.21 -7.73
CA GLY A 206 -22.37 -1.22 -6.45
C GLY A 206 -22.23 0.11 -5.74
N GLY A 207 -23.05 0.37 -4.72
CA GLY A 207 -22.96 1.62 -3.99
C GLY A 207 -23.72 1.62 -2.67
N LEU A 208 -23.41 2.60 -1.84
CA LEU A 208 -24.14 2.92 -0.62
C LEU A 208 -25.27 3.90 -0.97
N GLU A 209 -26.46 3.66 -0.44
CA GLU A 209 -27.58 4.59 -0.60
C GLU A 209 -27.11 6.01 -0.18
N HIS A 210 -27.21 6.96 -1.10
CA HIS A 210 -26.85 8.37 -0.94
C HIS A 210 -25.36 8.77 -1.06
N GLU A 211 -24.40 7.84 -1.23
CA GLU A 211 -22.95 8.18 -1.28
C GLU A 211 -22.28 7.89 -2.64
N GLY A 212 -23.01 7.36 -3.61
CA GLY A 212 -22.46 6.94 -4.90
C GLY A 212 -21.90 5.51 -4.88
N SER A 213 -21.05 5.17 -5.83
CA SER A 213 -20.42 3.85 -5.88
C SER A 213 -19.39 3.65 -4.76
N TYR A 214 -19.03 2.41 -4.46
CA TYR A 214 -17.94 2.11 -3.52
C TYR A 214 -16.62 2.74 -3.95
N LEU A 215 -16.39 2.82 -5.27
CA LEU A 215 -15.25 3.52 -5.84
C LEU A 215 -15.31 5.02 -5.51
N ASP A 216 -16.47 5.67 -5.66
CA ASP A 216 -16.64 7.10 -5.34
C ASP A 216 -16.33 7.39 -3.87
N VAL A 217 -16.87 6.57 -2.96
CA VAL A 217 -16.58 6.69 -1.51
C VAL A 217 -15.08 6.55 -1.24
N THR A 218 -14.43 5.59 -1.88
CA THR A 218 -12.99 5.36 -1.75
C THR A 218 -12.18 6.54 -2.27
N VAL A 219 -12.49 7.02 -3.47
CA VAL A 219 -11.81 8.17 -4.10
C VAL A 219 -11.99 9.43 -3.25
N ASN A 220 -13.21 9.69 -2.78
CA ASN A 220 -13.51 10.82 -1.92
C ASN A 220 -12.73 10.77 -0.59
N ALA A 221 -12.60 9.59 0.03
CA ALA A 221 -11.83 9.41 1.26
C ALA A 221 -10.34 9.68 1.03
N ILE A 222 -9.78 9.20 -0.08
CA ILE A 222 -8.40 9.48 -0.48
C ILE A 222 -8.23 10.98 -0.75
N ALA A 223 -9.12 11.59 -1.53
CA ALA A 223 -9.07 13.00 -1.88
C ALA A 223 -9.08 13.92 -0.64
N ARG A 224 -9.96 13.64 0.33
CA ARG A 224 -9.99 14.37 1.63
C ARG A 224 -8.65 14.26 2.37
N THR A 225 -8.04 13.08 2.34
CA THR A 225 -6.74 12.85 3.00
C THR A 225 -5.63 13.63 2.29
N VAL A 226 -5.61 13.61 0.95
CA VAL A 226 -4.66 14.38 0.14
C VAL A 226 -4.79 15.88 0.44
N THR A 227 -6.02 16.41 0.40
CA THR A 227 -6.27 17.83 0.70
C THR A 227 -5.77 18.20 2.10
N ARG A 228 -6.03 17.35 3.11
CA ARG A 228 -5.54 17.58 4.48
C ARG A 228 -4.02 17.59 4.55
N SER A 229 -3.32 16.68 3.87
CA SER A 229 -1.86 16.63 3.81
C SER A 229 -1.25 17.85 3.11
N LEU A 230 -1.95 18.43 2.14
CA LEU A 230 -1.52 19.64 1.43
C LEU A 230 -1.69 20.90 2.28
N THR A 231 -2.76 20.96 3.09
CA THR A 231 -3.09 22.15 3.91
C THR A 231 -2.43 22.14 5.28
N GLN A 232 -2.09 20.98 5.78
CA GLN A 232 -1.46 20.78 7.10
C GLN A 232 -0.24 19.86 6.94
N PRO A 233 0.88 20.33 6.39
CA PRO A 233 2.09 19.53 6.28
C PRO A 233 2.54 19.07 7.67
N SER A 234 2.81 17.75 7.79
CA SER A 234 3.23 17.07 9.03
C SER A 234 4.68 17.38 9.39
#